data_2a73ab447aa1b45562bb694635ec3872
#
_entry.id   2a73ab447aa1b45562bb694635ec3872
#
_cell.length_a   1.000
_cell.length_b   1.000
_cell.length_c   1.000
_cell.angle_alpha   90.00
_cell.angle_beta   90.00
_cell.angle_gamma   90.00
#
_symmetry.space_group_name_H-M   'P 1'
#
loop_
_entity.id
_entity.type
_entity.pdbx_description
1 polymer ?
#
loop_
_entity_poly.entity_id
_entity_poly.type
_entity_poly.pdbx_seq_one_letter_code
_entity_poly.pdbx_strand_id
1 'polypeptide(L)'
;MMTELILVEGVSDVQLISYYLQNVYSWKHEKENILKMVPLDDHDHIENLSKDGNQLVLCGVGGNGRFSHFIKQHRINNMIIEKEIASIMVVTDRDDETLPKIGRRINRLFEKITFKIGEWNNIPIEDSFGLRKVIDTYLLVVPSDKKGALENVIIDALKEIQEEQALIEEVIRFIASLKVQLVPELEQINYASKATIGTFFSVR
;
A
#
# COMPACT_ATOMS: atom_id res chain seq x y z
N MET A 1 -16.16 -18.34 -0.49
CA MET A 1 -15.82 -16.92 -0.69
C MET A 1 -14.47 -16.71 -0.05
N MET A 2 -13.52 -16.18 -0.80
CA MET A 2 -12.15 -15.95 -0.28
C MET A 2 -11.96 -14.45 -0.10
N THR A 3 -11.40 -14.06 1.06
CA THR A 3 -11.07 -12.68 1.35
C THR A 3 -9.58 -12.45 1.19
N GLU A 4 -9.21 -11.45 0.42
CA GLU A 4 -7.86 -10.99 0.24
C GLU A 4 -7.64 -9.71 1.06
N LEU A 5 -6.44 -9.51 1.60
CA LEU A 5 -6.09 -8.34 2.37
C LEU A 5 -4.86 -7.66 1.76
N ILE A 6 -4.96 -6.37 1.50
CA ILE A 6 -3.81 -5.54 1.11
C ILE A 6 -3.58 -4.49 2.20
N LEU A 7 -2.37 -4.48 2.75
CA LEU A 7 -1.92 -3.46 3.69
C LEU A 7 -0.96 -2.50 3.00
N VAL A 8 -1.23 -1.21 3.05
CA VAL A 8 -0.41 -0.16 2.44
C VAL A 8 -0.08 0.92 3.47
N GLU A 9 0.91 1.77 3.19
CA GLU A 9 1.36 2.77 4.16
C GLU A 9 0.34 3.87 4.41
N GLY A 10 -0.25 4.45 3.38
CA GLY A 10 -1.05 5.65 3.52
C GLY A 10 -2.40 5.63 2.83
N VAL A 11 -3.19 6.65 3.09
CA VAL A 11 -4.52 6.87 2.49
C VAL A 11 -4.40 7.07 0.98
N SER A 12 -3.39 7.81 0.52
CA SER A 12 -3.13 8.04 -0.91
C SER A 12 -2.88 6.73 -1.66
N ASP A 13 -2.17 5.78 -1.03
CA ASP A 13 -1.90 4.48 -1.65
C ASP A 13 -3.19 3.67 -1.79
N VAL A 14 -4.06 3.70 -0.75
CA VAL A 14 -5.39 3.07 -0.81
C VAL A 14 -6.19 3.65 -1.96
N GLN A 15 -6.28 4.97 -2.05
CA GLN A 15 -7.06 5.65 -3.09
C GLN A 15 -6.55 5.30 -4.49
N LEU A 16 -5.22 5.32 -4.69
CA LEU A 16 -4.61 5.00 -5.98
C LEU A 16 -4.86 3.54 -6.38
N ILE A 17 -4.59 2.59 -5.48
CA ILE A 17 -4.77 1.16 -5.75
C ILE A 17 -6.26 0.85 -5.97
N SER A 18 -7.13 1.38 -5.13
CA SER A 18 -8.59 1.22 -5.26
C SER A 18 -9.09 1.75 -6.60
N TYR A 19 -8.69 2.97 -6.98
CA TYR A 19 -9.02 3.56 -8.27
C TYR A 19 -8.55 2.69 -9.43
N TYR A 20 -7.31 2.19 -9.38
CA TYR A 20 -6.75 1.31 -10.41
C TYR A 20 -7.53 -0.01 -10.53
N LEU A 21 -7.80 -0.67 -9.40
CA LEU A 21 -8.56 -1.91 -9.37
C LEU A 21 -9.98 -1.73 -9.92
N GLN A 22 -10.65 -0.64 -9.59
CA GLN A 22 -11.99 -0.35 -10.06
C GLN A 22 -12.02 -0.06 -11.57
N ASN A 23 -11.12 0.77 -12.08
CA ASN A 23 -11.15 1.23 -13.47
C ASN A 23 -10.51 0.25 -14.46
N VAL A 24 -9.47 -0.49 -14.06
CA VAL A 24 -8.75 -1.41 -14.94
C VAL A 24 -9.26 -2.84 -14.80
N TYR A 25 -9.55 -3.26 -13.57
CA TYR A 25 -9.92 -4.65 -13.28
C TYR A 25 -11.40 -4.84 -12.92
N SER A 26 -12.21 -3.79 -12.99
CA SER A 26 -13.67 -3.84 -12.75
C SER A 26 -14.06 -4.34 -11.35
N TRP A 27 -13.22 -4.12 -10.35
CA TRP A 27 -13.60 -4.28 -8.96
C TRP A 27 -14.68 -3.25 -8.61
N LYS A 28 -15.58 -3.59 -7.69
CA LYS A 28 -16.65 -2.70 -7.25
C LYS A 28 -16.48 -2.38 -5.77
N HIS A 29 -16.74 -1.13 -5.43
CA HIS A 29 -16.78 -0.73 -4.01
C HIS A 29 -17.91 -1.49 -3.31
N GLU A 30 -17.59 -2.07 -2.15
CA GLU A 30 -18.52 -2.82 -1.32
C GLU A 30 -18.83 -2.02 -0.04
N LYS A 31 -20.12 -1.85 0.25
CA LYS A 31 -20.54 -1.12 1.46
C LYS A 31 -20.44 -1.98 2.71
N GLU A 32 -20.48 -3.29 2.54
CA GLU A 32 -20.36 -4.23 3.63
C GLU A 32 -18.92 -4.24 4.17
N ASN A 33 -18.77 -4.17 5.47
CA ASN A 33 -17.47 -4.28 6.14
C ASN A 33 -17.08 -5.76 6.24
N ILE A 34 -16.34 -6.23 5.27
CA ILE A 34 -16.03 -7.65 5.03
C ILE A 34 -15.35 -8.30 6.24
N LEU A 35 -14.29 -7.70 6.77
CA LEU A 35 -13.54 -8.22 7.92
C LEU A 35 -13.93 -7.55 9.24
N LYS A 36 -15.03 -6.79 9.26
CA LYS A 36 -15.50 -6.02 10.43
C LYS A 36 -14.43 -5.10 11.02
N MET A 37 -13.48 -4.69 10.18
CA MET A 37 -12.43 -3.74 10.54
C MET A 37 -13.00 -2.33 10.46
N VAL A 38 -12.69 -1.50 11.46
CA VAL A 38 -13.07 -0.08 11.48
C VAL A 38 -11.83 0.77 11.67
N PRO A 39 -11.72 1.94 11.02
CA PRO A 39 -10.62 2.85 11.30
C PRO A 39 -10.54 3.15 12.80
N LEU A 40 -9.34 3.09 13.37
CA LEU A 40 -9.12 3.34 14.81
C LEU A 40 -8.90 4.82 15.08
N ASP A 41 -8.40 5.53 14.09
CA ASP A 41 -8.20 6.98 14.13
C ASP A 41 -8.20 7.55 12.68
N ASP A 42 -8.00 8.86 12.56
CA ASP A 42 -8.02 9.59 11.28
C ASP A 42 -6.88 9.20 10.33
N HIS A 43 -5.94 8.38 10.76
CA HIS A 43 -4.83 7.92 9.93
C HIS A 43 -5.10 6.59 9.25
N ASP A 44 -6.02 5.80 9.79
CA ASP A 44 -6.41 4.51 9.22
C ASP A 44 -7.45 4.73 8.11
N HIS A 45 -7.30 4.01 7.01
CA HIS A 45 -8.26 4.02 5.93
C HIS A 45 -8.55 2.60 5.47
N ILE A 46 -9.83 2.23 5.37
CA ILE A 46 -10.24 0.87 5.03
C ILE A 46 -11.27 0.94 3.91
N GLU A 47 -10.96 0.31 2.78
CA GLU A 47 -11.88 0.12 1.67
C GLU A 47 -12.17 -1.36 1.44
N ASN A 48 -13.42 -1.65 1.12
CA ASN A 48 -13.89 -2.98 0.79
C ASN A 48 -14.28 -3.02 -0.68
N LEU A 49 -13.75 -3.99 -1.40
CA LEU A 49 -14.01 -4.20 -2.83
C LEU A 49 -14.47 -5.62 -3.06
N SER A 50 -15.28 -5.82 -4.09
CA SER A 50 -15.74 -7.15 -4.51
C SER A 50 -15.67 -7.31 -6.04
N LYS A 51 -15.40 -8.55 -6.48
CA LYS A 51 -15.43 -8.94 -7.88
C LYS A 51 -15.66 -10.44 -8.03
N ASP A 52 -16.68 -10.83 -8.79
CA ASP A 52 -16.96 -12.23 -9.16
C ASP A 52 -16.99 -13.18 -7.94
N GLY A 53 -17.54 -12.73 -6.82
CA GLY A 53 -17.61 -13.50 -5.57
C GLY A 53 -16.33 -13.49 -4.73
N ASN A 54 -15.26 -12.87 -5.19
CA ASN A 54 -14.07 -12.59 -4.39
C ASN A 54 -14.23 -11.27 -3.64
N GLN A 55 -13.58 -11.18 -2.49
CA GLN A 55 -13.59 -10.00 -1.64
C GLN A 55 -12.18 -9.52 -1.39
N LEU A 56 -11.98 -8.21 -1.40
CA LEU A 56 -10.71 -7.57 -1.10
C LEU A 56 -10.91 -6.46 -0.08
N VAL A 57 -10.10 -6.49 0.97
CA VAL A 57 -10.01 -5.41 1.95
C VAL A 57 -8.67 -4.71 1.77
N LEU A 58 -8.72 -3.41 1.50
CA LEU A 58 -7.55 -2.56 1.27
C LEU A 58 -7.42 -1.59 2.43
N CYS A 59 -6.28 -1.64 3.16
CA CYS A 59 -6.06 -0.90 4.39
C CYS A 59 -4.83 -0.01 4.32
N GLY A 60 -5.01 1.29 4.51
CA GLY A 60 -3.95 2.24 4.81
C GLY A 60 -3.68 2.27 6.32
N VAL A 61 -2.45 2.00 6.71
CA VAL A 61 -2.08 1.86 8.13
C VAL A 61 -1.65 3.18 8.80
N GLY A 62 -1.64 4.29 8.06
CA GLY A 62 -1.28 5.62 8.57
C GLY A 62 0.22 5.90 8.63
N GLY A 63 1.03 5.20 7.83
CA GLY A 63 2.47 5.39 7.69
C GLY A 63 3.30 4.17 8.08
N ASN A 64 4.54 4.13 7.57
CA ASN A 64 5.47 3.02 7.72
C ASN A 64 5.64 2.54 9.18
N GLY A 65 5.76 3.44 10.14
CA GLY A 65 5.93 3.11 11.56
C GLY A 65 4.68 2.50 12.22
N ARG A 66 3.51 2.54 11.59
CA ARG A 66 2.23 2.13 12.19
C ARG A 66 1.79 0.71 11.85
N PHE A 67 2.45 0.01 10.90
CA PHE A 67 2.10 -1.38 10.57
C PHE A 67 1.94 -2.27 11.80
N SER A 68 2.89 -2.21 12.75
CA SER A 68 2.84 -3.03 13.97
C SER A 68 1.60 -2.72 14.81
N HIS A 69 1.27 -1.44 14.97
CA HIS A 69 0.10 -1.00 15.71
C HIS A 69 -1.18 -1.50 15.04
N PHE A 70 -1.31 -1.25 13.74
CA PHE A 70 -2.49 -1.64 12.94
C PHE A 70 -2.72 -3.17 12.98
N ILE A 71 -1.67 -3.96 12.70
CA ILE A 71 -1.75 -5.44 12.71
C ILE A 71 -2.20 -5.97 14.07
N LYS A 72 -1.68 -5.39 15.16
CA LYS A 72 -2.02 -5.79 16.52
C LYS A 72 -3.47 -5.40 16.88
N GLN A 73 -3.87 -4.17 16.63
CA GLN A 73 -5.18 -3.64 17.00
C GLN A 73 -6.31 -4.33 16.23
N HIS A 74 -6.11 -4.60 14.95
CA HIS A 74 -7.09 -5.32 14.13
C HIS A 74 -6.94 -6.85 14.24
N ARG A 75 -6.04 -7.35 15.08
CA ARG A 75 -5.84 -8.79 15.30
C ARG A 75 -5.61 -9.57 14.02
N ILE A 76 -4.87 -8.98 13.06
CA ILE A 76 -4.64 -9.57 11.73
C ILE A 76 -4.04 -10.98 11.84
N ASN A 77 -3.10 -11.21 12.77
CA ASN A 77 -2.52 -12.53 12.99
C ASN A 77 -3.59 -13.57 13.38
N ASN A 78 -4.62 -13.19 14.15
CA ASN A 78 -5.72 -14.08 14.49
C ASN A 78 -6.62 -14.35 13.28
N MET A 79 -6.97 -13.33 12.50
CA MET A 79 -7.77 -13.49 11.27
C MET A 79 -7.10 -14.44 10.28
N ILE A 80 -5.76 -14.37 10.18
CA ILE A 80 -4.97 -15.32 9.39
C ILE A 80 -5.17 -16.75 9.90
N ILE A 81 -5.05 -16.98 11.20
CA ILE A 81 -5.20 -18.30 11.83
C ILE A 81 -6.65 -18.80 11.70
N GLU A 82 -7.63 -17.94 11.94
CA GLU A 82 -9.07 -18.24 11.89
C GLU A 82 -9.62 -18.41 10.47
N LYS A 83 -8.77 -18.29 9.46
CA LYS A 83 -9.09 -18.50 8.02
C LYS A 83 -10.00 -17.46 7.39
N GLU A 84 -10.11 -16.30 7.96
CA GLU A 84 -10.88 -15.22 7.36
C GLU A 84 -10.17 -14.61 6.15
N ILE A 85 -8.82 -14.75 6.11
CA ILE A 85 -7.96 -14.23 5.05
C ILE A 85 -7.35 -15.38 4.26
N ALA A 86 -7.48 -15.36 2.93
CA ALA A 86 -6.90 -16.34 2.02
C ALA A 86 -5.55 -15.89 1.44
N SER A 87 -5.41 -14.60 1.19
CA SER A 87 -4.15 -14.01 0.75
C SER A 87 -3.88 -12.67 1.44
N ILE A 88 -2.61 -12.34 1.63
CA ILE A 88 -2.20 -11.05 2.18
C ILE A 88 -1.04 -10.46 1.38
N MET A 89 -1.22 -9.23 0.94
CA MET A 89 -0.17 -8.43 0.33
C MET A 89 0.18 -7.26 1.24
N VAL A 90 1.47 -7.00 1.39
CA VAL A 90 1.97 -5.76 2.01
C VAL A 90 2.63 -4.93 0.93
N VAL A 91 2.22 -3.68 0.79
CA VAL A 91 2.84 -2.69 -0.09
C VAL A 91 3.50 -1.63 0.78
N THR A 92 4.76 -1.38 0.58
CA THR A 92 5.54 -0.42 1.38
C THR A 92 6.51 0.35 0.51
N ASP A 93 6.71 1.61 0.80
CA ASP A 93 7.71 2.43 0.15
C ASP A 93 9.12 1.92 0.48
N ARG A 94 10.02 2.03 -0.50
CA ARG A 94 11.42 1.70 -0.27
C ARG A 94 12.13 2.76 0.53
N ASP A 95 11.74 4.02 0.34
CA ASP A 95 12.42 5.17 0.93
C ASP A 95 13.95 5.09 0.74
N ASP A 96 14.70 5.24 1.83
CA ASP A 96 16.16 5.09 1.87
C ASP A 96 16.64 3.71 2.37
N GLU A 97 15.70 2.78 2.58
CA GLU A 97 16.01 1.47 3.14
C GLU A 97 16.52 0.48 2.08
N THR A 98 17.26 -0.53 2.54
CA THR A 98 17.62 -1.68 1.70
C THR A 98 16.52 -2.74 1.71
N LEU A 99 16.31 -3.42 0.59
CA LEU A 99 15.31 -4.48 0.49
C LEU A 99 15.40 -5.53 1.62
N PRO A 100 16.60 -6.06 1.98
CA PRO A 100 16.70 -7.01 3.09
C PRO A 100 16.29 -6.44 4.45
N LYS A 101 16.47 -5.13 4.69
CA LYS A 101 16.04 -4.48 5.93
C LYS A 101 14.52 -4.39 5.98
N ILE A 102 13.88 -3.99 4.89
CA ILE A 102 12.41 -3.94 4.75
C ILE A 102 11.83 -5.33 4.94
N GLY A 103 12.34 -6.35 4.24
CA GLY A 103 11.86 -7.73 4.38
C GLY A 103 11.92 -8.24 5.82
N ARG A 104 13.04 -7.99 6.53
CA ARG A 104 13.13 -8.36 7.96
C ARG A 104 12.16 -7.57 8.85
N ARG A 105 11.95 -6.28 8.57
CA ARG A 105 11.01 -5.43 9.30
C ARG A 105 9.58 -5.95 9.17
N ILE A 106 9.12 -6.20 7.96
CA ILE A 106 7.76 -6.69 7.70
C ILE A 106 7.56 -8.10 8.27
N ASN A 107 8.49 -9.02 8.04
CA ASN A 107 8.37 -10.40 8.53
C ASN A 107 8.29 -10.51 10.06
N ARG A 108 8.84 -9.57 10.81
CA ARG A 108 8.72 -9.53 12.28
C ARG A 108 7.33 -9.16 12.80
N LEU A 109 6.46 -8.65 11.95
CA LEU A 109 5.12 -8.22 12.33
C LEU A 109 4.11 -9.39 12.35
N PHE A 110 4.47 -10.49 11.69
CA PHE A 110 3.60 -11.64 11.51
C PHE A 110 4.16 -12.89 12.21
N GLU A 111 3.28 -13.62 12.88
CA GLU A 111 3.69 -14.75 13.72
C GLU A 111 3.78 -16.06 12.96
N LYS A 112 2.88 -16.29 12.01
CA LYS A 112 2.69 -17.58 11.33
C LYS A 112 3.02 -17.56 9.84
N ILE A 113 3.22 -16.38 9.27
CA ILE A 113 3.49 -16.22 7.86
C ILE A 113 4.77 -15.42 7.62
N THR A 114 5.35 -15.61 6.45
CA THR A 114 6.51 -14.87 5.98
C THR A 114 6.28 -14.37 4.57
N PHE A 115 6.96 -13.29 4.20
CA PHE A 115 6.86 -12.65 2.90
C PHE A 115 8.18 -12.74 2.17
N LYS A 116 8.09 -12.95 0.86
CA LYS A 116 9.19 -12.73 -0.09
C LYS A 116 8.95 -11.43 -0.84
N ILE A 117 10.01 -10.68 -1.08
CA ILE A 117 9.92 -9.42 -1.83
C ILE A 117 9.81 -9.73 -3.32
N GLY A 118 8.74 -9.23 -3.94
CA GLY A 118 8.49 -9.38 -5.38
C GLY A 118 8.09 -10.79 -5.84
N GLU A 119 7.80 -11.69 -4.90
CA GLU A 119 7.41 -13.07 -5.20
C GLU A 119 6.24 -13.53 -4.34
N TRP A 120 5.31 -14.27 -4.94
CA TRP A 120 4.29 -15.00 -4.18
C TRP A 120 4.91 -16.13 -3.37
N ASN A 121 4.47 -16.27 -2.14
CA ASN A 121 4.94 -17.28 -1.22
C ASN A 121 3.73 -17.99 -0.59
N ASN A 122 3.60 -19.29 -0.83
CA ASN A 122 2.51 -20.10 -0.32
C ASN A 122 2.91 -20.68 1.04
N ILE A 123 2.25 -20.27 2.10
CA ILE A 123 2.58 -20.66 3.48
C ILE A 123 1.55 -21.64 4.01
N PRO A 124 1.91 -22.89 4.31
CA PRO A 124 1.03 -23.79 5.03
C PRO A 124 0.90 -23.31 6.48
N ILE A 125 -0.33 -23.12 6.92
CA ILE A 125 -0.65 -22.78 8.30
C ILE A 125 -1.66 -23.78 8.86
N GLU A 126 -1.68 -23.89 10.17
CA GLU A 126 -2.62 -24.71 10.92
C GLU A 126 -3.47 -23.81 11.80
N ASP A 127 -4.78 -24.00 11.76
CA ASP A 127 -5.71 -23.24 12.59
C ASP A 127 -5.75 -23.75 14.04
N SER A 128 -6.55 -23.09 14.87
CA SER A 128 -6.75 -23.48 16.27
C SER A 128 -7.35 -24.87 16.48
N PHE A 129 -7.92 -25.46 15.42
CA PHE A 129 -8.50 -26.81 15.43
C PHE A 129 -7.60 -27.86 14.77
N GLY A 130 -6.38 -27.50 14.37
CA GLY A 130 -5.45 -28.40 13.70
C GLY A 130 -5.73 -28.60 12.20
N LEU A 131 -6.64 -27.85 11.60
CA LEU A 131 -6.93 -27.94 10.18
C LEU A 131 -5.91 -27.14 9.37
N ARG A 132 -5.33 -27.78 8.35
CA ARG A 132 -4.34 -27.15 7.47
C ARG A 132 -5.02 -26.32 6.40
N LYS A 133 -4.43 -25.16 6.09
CA LYS A 133 -4.70 -24.36 4.90
C LYS A 133 -3.40 -23.76 4.36
N VAL A 134 -3.46 -23.23 3.17
CA VAL A 134 -2.39 -22.42 2.57
C VAL A 134 -2.86 -20.96 2.55
N ILE A 135 -2.00 -20.04 2.91
CA ILE A 135 -2.18 -18.61 2.72
C ILE A 135 -1.12 -18.10 1.75
N ASP A 136 -1.55 -17.28 0.82
CA ASP A 136 -0.66 -16.65 -0.14
C ASP A 136 -0.19 -15.31 0.39
N THR A 137 1.12 -15.08 0.34
CA THR A 137 1.73 -13.85 0.85
C THR A 137 2.58 -13.18 -0.22
N TYR A 138 2.56 -11.85 -0.27
CA TYR A 138 3.37 -11.06 -1.19
C TYR A 138 3.85 -9.78 -0.52
N LEU A 139 5.11 -9.43 -0.69
CA LEU A 139 5.66 -8.13 -0.28
C LEU A 139 6.08 -7.33 -1.50
N LEU A 140 5.34 -6.27 -1.78
CA LEU A 140 5.66 -5.30 -2.81
C LEU A 140 6.40 -4.11 -2.17
N VAL A 141 7.63 -3.89 -2.59
CA VAL A 141 8.42 -2.71 -2.21
C VAL A 141 8.51 -1.77 -3.41
N VAL A 142 8.11 -0.51 -3.22
CA VAL A 142 7.99 0.47 -4.30
C VAL A 142 8.90 1.67 -4.06
N PRO A 143 9.73 2.05 -5.04
CA PRO A 143 10.16 1.29 -6.22
C PRO A 143 11.02 0.07 -5.86
N SER A 144 11.03 -0.97 -6.67
CA SER A 144 11.82 -2.18 -6.39
C SER A 144 13.30 -2.03 -6.75
N ASP A 145 13.61 -1.23 -7.76
CA ASP A 145 14.92 -1.08 -8.40
C ASP A 145 15.77 0.08 -7.85
N LYS A 146 15.13 1.10 -7.30
CA LYS A 146 15.78 2.32 -6.77
C LYS A 146 15.14 2.74 -5.44
N LYS A 147 15.77 3.70 -4.76
CA LYS A 147 15.19 4.36 -3.59
C LYS A 147 14.05 5.29 -4.00
N GLY A 148 13.09 5.49 -3.12
CA GLY A 148 11.95 6.36 -3.32
C GLY A 148 10.64 5.79 -2.79
N ALA A 149 9.55 6.39 -3.21
CA ALA A 149 8.17 6.07 -2.85
C ALA A 149 7.31 5.88 -4.10
N LEU A 150 6.06 5.48 -3.92
CA LEU A 150 5.10 5.25 -5.00
C LEU A 150 4.94 6.49 -5.89
N GLU A 151 4.93 7.68 -5.30
CA GLU A 151 4.85 8.94 -6.05
C GLU A 151 5.99 9.12 -7.06
N ASN A 152 7.20 8.62 -6.75
CA ASN A 152 8.32 8.67 -7.68
C ASN A 152 8.06 7.80 -8.92
N VAL A 153 7.43 6.64 -8.75
CA VAL A 153 7.05 5.77 -9.88
C VAL A 153 6.01 6.45 -10.76
N ILE A 154 5.01 7.11 -10.16
CA ILE A 154 3.98 7.83 -10.89
C ILE A 154 4.60 9.00 -11.67
N ILE A 155 5.47 9.80 -11.05
CA ILE A 155 6.16 10.90 -11.70
C ILE A 155 6.97 10.42 -12.91
N ASP A 156 7.69 9.31 -12.76
CA ASP A 156 8.47 8.75 -13.85
C ASP A 156 7.57 8.25 -15.00
N ALA A 157 6.46 7.58 -14.67
CA ALA A 157 5.49 7.15 -15.67
C ALA A 157 4.83 8.34 -16.42
N LEU A 158 4.49 9.42 -15.69
CA LEU A 158 3.93 10.64 -16.32
C LEU A 158 4.90 11.31 -17.28
N LYS A 159 6.21 11.25 -17.01
CA LYS A 159 7.25 11.78 -17.92
C LYS A 159 7.36 10.98 -19.22
N GLU A 160 6.94 9.73 -19.24
CA GLU A 160 6.95 8.90 -20.45
C GLU A 160 5.71 9.10 -21.33
N ILE A 161 4.64 9.73 -20.78
CA ILE A 161 3.43 10.04 -21.53
C ILE A 161 3.59 11.41 -22.20
N GLN A 162 3.62 11.43 -23.53
CA GLN A 162 3.92 12.63 -24.31
C GLN A 162 3.02 13.82 -23.97
N GLU A 163 1.73 13.58 -23.75
CA GLU A 163 0.74 14.62 -23.42
C GLU A 163 0.90 15.19 -22.00
N GLU A 164 1.50 14.41 -21.09
CA GLU A 164 1.65 14.79 -19.68
C GLU A 164 3.05 15.33 -19.35
N GLN A 165 4.03 15.00 -20.17
CA GLN A 165 5.44 15.30 -19.90
C GLN A 165 5.67 16.79 -19.63
N ALA A 166 5.15 17.66 -20.49
CA ALA A 166 5.35 19.12 -20.34
C ALA A 166 4.74 19.64 -19.05
N LEU A 167 3.54 19.17 -18.69
CA LEU A 167 2.85 19.59 -17.48
C LEU A 167 3.57 19.11 -16.21
N ILE A 168 3.96 17.84 -16.16
CA ILE A 168 4.66 17.31 -14.96
C ILE A 168 6.03 17.95 -14.75
N GLU A 169 6.75 18.30 -15.83
CA GLU A 169 8.02 19.02 -15.75
C GLU A 169 7.86 20.45 -15.22
N GLU A 170 6.79 21.16 -15.62
CA GLU A 170 6.47 22.48 -15.06
C GLU A 170 6.12 22.39 -13.58
N VAL A 171 5.30 21.42 -13.19
CA VAL A 171 4.95 21.21 -11.78
C VAL A 171 6.19 20.91 -10.96
N ILE A 172 7.11 20.07 -11.44
CA ILE A 172 8.39 19.77 -10.75
C ILE A 172 9.21 21.05 -10.57
N ARG A 173 9.32 21.89 -11.62
CA ARG A 173 10.04 23.19 -11.54
C ARG A 173 9.39 24.13 -10.53
N PHE A 174 8.07 24.21 -10.51
CA PHE A 174 7.32 25.02 -9.56
C PHE A 174 7.58 24.55 -8.12
N ILE A 175 7.43 23.26 -7.82
CA ILE A 175 7.69 22.73 -6.48
C ILE A 175 9.16 22.94 -6.07
N ALA A 176 10.11 22.77 -6.99
CA ALA A 176 11.52 23.03 -6.72
C ALA A 176 11.78 24.52 -6.38
N SER A 177 11.07 25.45 -7.03
CA SER A 177 11.21 26.88 -6.72
C SER A 177 10.69 27.24 -5.32
N LEU A 178 9.62 26.57 -4.86
CA LEU A 178 9.08 26.75 -3.52
C LEU A 178 10.04 26.25 -2.43
N LYS A 179 10.76 25.16 -2.69
CA LYS A 179 11.78 24.62 -1.78
C LYS A 179 12.79 25.65 -1.32
N VAL A 180 13.27 26.45 -2.26
CA VAL A 180 14.36 27.41 -2.03
C VAL A 180 13.86 28.64 -1.25
N GLN A 181 12.57 28.96 -1.31
CA GLN A 181 12.07 30.24 -0.87
C GLN A 181 11.14 30.22 0.36
N LEU A 182 10.36 29.16 0.57
CA LEU A 182 9.22 29.23 1.47
C LEU A 182 8.99 28.03 2.38
N VAL A 183 9.47 26.83 2.07
CA VAL A 183 9.07 25.61 2.81
C VAL A 183 10.25 24.63 2.96
N PRO A 184 11.08 24.77 4.03
CA PRO A 184 12.23 23.89 4.27
C PRO A 184 11.86 22.40 4.33
N GLU A 185 10.65 22.06 4.75
CA GLU A 185 10.15 20.68 4.84
C GLU A 185 10.11 19.98 3.47
N LEU A 186 9.99 20.72 2.37
CA LEU A 186 10.07 20.17 1.00
C LEU A 186 11.48 19.68 0.64
N GLU A 187 12.49 19.90 1.49
CA GLU A 187 13.83 19.30 1.30
C GLU A 187 13.81 17.77 1.45
N GLN A 188 12.85 17.22 2.16
CA GLN A 188 12.68 15.77 2.22
C GLN A 188 12.07 15.27 0.89
N ILE A 189 12.74 14.29 0.29
CA ILE A 189 12.38 13.73 -1.04
C ILE A 189 10.90 13.35 -1.12
N ASN A 190 10.35 12.74 -0.08
CA ASN A 190 8.96 12.26 -0.05
C ASN A 190 7.94 13.39 -0.05
N TYR A 191 8.20 14.51 0.64
CA TYR A 191 7.29 15.66 0.61
C TYR A 191 7.25 16.34 -0.76
N ALA A 192 8.39 16.47 -1.42
CA ALA A 192 8.44 17.04 -2.75
C ALA A 192 7.67 16.20 -3.78
N SER A 193 7.82 14.89 -3.74
CA SER A 193 7.10 13.97 -4.64
C SER A 193 5.58 14.01 -4.41
N LYS A 194 5.13 13.99 -3.15
CA LYS A 194 3.72 14.14 -2.78
C LYS A 194 3.14 15.48 -3.23
N ALA A 195 3.86 16.59 -2.98
CA ALA A 195 3.45 17.92 -3.45
C ALA A 195 3.37 17.98 -4.97
N THR A 196 4.31 17.38 -5.68
CA THR A 196 4.32 17.32 -7.15
C THR A 196 3.08 16.58 -7.65
N ILE A 197 2.80 15.40 -7.17
CA ILE A 197 1.64 14.60 -7.59
C ILE A 197 0.32 15.30 -7.23
N GLY A 198 0.19 15.84 -6.01
CA GLY A 198 -0.99 16.60 -5.60
C GLY A 198 -1.24 17.83 -6.48
N THR A 199 -0.20 18.59 -6.78
CA THR A 199 -0.31 19.77 -7.67
C THR A 199 -0.67 19.35 -9.09
N PHE A 200 -0.01 18.32 -9.65
CA PHE A 200 -0.31 17.81 -10.99
C PHE A 200 -1.80 17.46 -11.15
N PHE A 201 -2.36 16.66 -10.25
CA PHE A 201 -3.78 16.29 -10.33
C PHE A 201 -4.75 17.43 -10.01
N SER A 202 -4.28 18.52 -9.38
CA SER A 202 -5.11 19.68 -9.09
C SER A 202 -5.26 20.64 -10.29
N VAL A 203 -4.32 20.61 -11.25
CA VAL A 203 -4.32 21.49 -12.41
C VAL A 203 -4.75 20.80 -13.71
N ARG A 204 -4.93 19.48 -13.69
CA ARG A 204 -5.41 18.68 -14.81
C ARG A 204 -6.94 18.53 -14.77
#